data_6567eae3f9d13a53c2c4879285c067a5
#
_entry.id   6567eae3f9d13a53c2c4879285c067a5
#
_cell.length_a   1.000
_cell.length_b   1.000
_cell.length_c   1.000
_cell.angle_alpha   90.00
_cell.angle_beta   90.00
_cell.angle_gamma   90.00
#
_symmetry.space_group_name_H-M   'P 1'
#
loop_
_entity.id
_entity.type
_entity.pdbx_description
1 polymer ?
#
loop_
_entity_poly.entity_id
_entity_poly.type
_entity_poly.pdbx_seq_one_letter_code
_entity_poly.pdbx_strand_id
1 'polypeptide(L)'
;MPRGKGFEFVDNIVGGVIPRNFIPSVEKGVRNTLPDGFLAGYPMVDVRVTVFDGSYHDVDSSDMAFQIAASMGFKACLEKARPIILEPIVAVEVACPDECMGDVIGDLNSRRGKVLGMDSKGNGQVIKAQVPMSEVLKYAPDLRSITSGRGSFEQHFSHYEEAPAPVADKIIKETNAAREAAGAKSGSHAHAHA
;
A
#
# COMPACT_ATOMS: atom_id res chain seq x y z
N MET A 1 10.89 1.45 -9.58
CA MET A 1 10.62 2.91 -9.68
C MET A 1 10.91 3.59 -8.35
N PRO A 2 11.22 4.90 -8.31
CA PRO A 2 11.26 5.66 -7.06
C PRO A 2 9.87 5.71 -6.39
N ARG A 3 9.84 5.79 -5.06
CA ARG A 3 8.59 5.90 -4.29
C ARG A 3 7.79 7.15 -4.66
N GLY A 4 6.46 7.04 -4.73
CA GLY A 4 5.55 8.14 -5.05
C GLY A 4 5.47 8.49 -6.53
N LYS A 5 6.02 7.68 -7.44
CA LYS A 5 5.93 7.88 -8.89
C LYS A 5 4.68 7.26 -9.51
N GLY A 6 3.95 6.44 -8.76
CA GLY A 6 2.69 5.87 -9.19
C GLY A 6 2.85 4.81 -10.27
N PHE A 7 2.30 5.06 -11.45
CA PHE A 7 2.31 4.12 -12.58
C PHE A 7 2.96 4.72 -13.82
N GLU A 8 3.82 3.92 -14.47
CA GLU A 8 4.44 4.27 -15.75
C GLU A 8 4.25 3.11 -16.73
N PHE A 9 3.77 3.44 -17.92
CA PHE A 9 3.67 2.50 -19.04
C PHE A 9 4.69 2.86 -20.11
N VAL A 10 5.42 1.87 -20.62
CA VAL A 10 6.45 2.05 -21.65
C VAL A 10 6.15 1.12 -22.81
N ASP A 11 6.04 1.70 -24.00
CA ASP A 11 5.92 0.96 -25.26
C ASP A 11 7.32 0.77 -25.89
N ASN A 12 7.78 -0.48 -25.93
CA ASN A 12 9.00 -0.92 -26.57
C ASN A 12 8.72 -1.92 -27.69
N ILE A 13 7.53 -1.89 -28.31
CA ILE A 13 7.19 -2.76 -29.42
C ILE A 13 8.04 -2.40 -30.64
N VAL A 14 8.66 -3.41 -31.22
CA VAL A 14 9.48 -3.32 -32.45
C VAL A 14 8.82 -4.18 -33.54
N GLY A 15 8.93 -3.69 -34.81
CA GLY A 15 8.43 -4.42 -35.96
C GLY A 15 6.91 -4.50 -36.10
N GLY A 16 6.15 -3.78 -35.25
CA GLY A 16 4.69 -3.72 -35.39
C GLY A 16 3.96 -5.02 -35.02
N VAL A 17 4.58 -5.90 -34.21
CA VAL A 17 3.97 -7.17 -33.75
C VAL A 17 2.65 -6.96 -32.99
N ILE A 18 2.49 -5.80 -32.37
CA ILE A 18 1.20 -5.26 -31.91
C ILE A 18 0.97 -3.97 -32.71
N PRO A 19 -0.13 -3.84 -33.47
CA PRO A 19 -0.48 -2.59 -34.15
C PRO A 19 -0.63 -1.43 -33.15
N ARG A 20 -0.15 -0.24 -33.52
CA ARG A 20 -0.10 0.93 -32.61
C ARG A 20 -1.45 1.34 -32.04
N ASN A 21 -2.53 1.11 -32.77
CA ASN A 21 -3.89 1.42 -32.30
C ASN A 21 -4.32 0.57 -31.10
N PHE A 22 -3.71 -0.60 -30.84
CA PHE A 22 -4.01 -1.46 -29.69
C PHE A 22 -3.12 -1.21 -28.47
N ILE A 23 -2.02 -0.46 -28.61
CA ILE A 23 -1.16 -0.13 -27.47
C ILE A 23 -1.91 0.58 -26.33
N PRO A 24 -2.82 1.55 -26.59
CA PRO A 24 -3.66 2.14 -25.54
C PRO A 24 -4.56 1.12 -24.84
N SER A 25 -5.01 0.08 -25.55
CA SER A 25 -5.83 -0.99 -24.97
C SER A 25 -5.01 -1.89 -24.06
N VAL A 26 -3.75 -2.17 -24.39
CA VAL A 26 -2.81 -2.87 -23.51
C VAL A 26 -2.59 -2.07 -22.21
N GLU A 27 -2.29 -0.78 -22.33
CA GLU A 27 -2.12 0.10 -21.17
C GLU A 27 -3.37 0.13 -20.30
N LYS A 28 -4.55 0.26 -20.89
CA LYS A 28 -5.83 0.27 -20.19
C LYS A 28 -6.09 -1.03 -19.44
N GLY A 29 -5.77 -2.18 -20.04
CA GLY A 29 -5.88 -3.49 -19.39
C GLY A 29 -5.01 -3.59 -18.13
N VAL A 30 -3.77 -3.10 -18.20
CA VAL A 30 -2.90 -3.02 -17.03
C VAL A 30 -3.46 -2.07 -15.97
N ARG A 31 -3.83 -0.84 -16.36
CA ARG A 31 -4.37 0.18 -15.44
C ARG A 31 -5.61 -0.30 -14.69
N ASN A 32 -6.50 -1.02 -15.36
CA ASN A 32 -7.72 -1.57 -14.75
C ASN A 32 -7.41 -2.68 -13.72
N THR A 33 -6.23 -3.28 -13.78
CA THR A 33 -5.82 -4.34 -12.85
C THR A 33 -5.13 -3.80 -11.60
N LEU A 34 -4.56 -2.59 -11.64
CA LEU A 34 -3.82 -2.00 -10.51
C LEU A 34 -4.67 -1.87 -9.22
N PRO A 35 -5.95 -1.45 -9.26
CA PRO A 35 -6.78 -1.31 -8.06
C PRO A 35 -7.06 -2.63 -7.34
N ASP A 36 -7.07 -3.75 -8.06
CA ASP A 36 -7.37 -5.07 -7.49
C ASP A 36 -6.26 -5.55 -6.54
N GLY A 37 -5.04 -5.01 -6.72
CA GLY A 37 -3.85 -5.44 -6.01
C GLY A 37 -3.46 -6.88 -6.32
N PHE A 38 -2.40 -7.36 -5.68
CA PHE A 38 -1.92 -8.73 -5.88
C PHE A 38 -1.86 -9.52 -4.57
N LEU A 39 -1.13 -9.02 -3.56
CA LEU A 39 -0.89 -9.75 -2.32
C LEU A 39 -2.10 -9.72 -1.37
N ALA A 40 -2.64 -8.53 -1.13
CA ALA A 40 -3.67 -8.30 -0.11
C ALA A 40 -4.79 -7.35 -0.59
N GLY A 41 -4.98 -7.20 -1.91
CA GLY A 41 -6.04 -6.35 -2.46
C GLY A 41 -5.87 -4.86 -2.30
N TYR A 42 -4.70 -4.41 -1.85
CA TYR A 42 -4.37 -2.99 -1.87
C TYR A 42 -3.93 -2.56 -3.26
N PRO A 43 -4.33 -1.37 -3.73
CA PRO A 43 -3.93 -0.87 -5.04
C PRO A 43 -2.41 -0.90 -5.23
N MET A 44 -1.99 -1.30 -6.42
CA MET A 44 -0.57 -1.30 -6.77
C MET A 44 -0.11 0.09 -7.15
N VAL A 45 1.04 0.49 -6.63
CA VAL A 45 1.69 1.78 -6.89
C VAL A 45 3.17 1.58 -7.18
N ASP A 46 3.80 2.61 -7.74
CA ASP A 46 5.24 2.66 -8.04
C ASP A 46 5.71 1.50 -8.93
N VAL A 47 4.90 1.21 -9.95
CA VAL A 47 5.14 0.13 -10.91
C VAL A 47 5.37 0.70 -12.32
N ARG A 48 6.41 0.20 -12.99
CA ARG A 48 6.64 0.44 -14.42
C ARG A 48 6.33 -0.85 -15.18
N VAL A 49 5.48 -0.75 -16.18
CA VAL A 49 5.16 -1.86 -17.07
C VAL A 49 5.67 -1.53 -18.47
N THR A 50 6.50 -2.41 -19.01
CA THR A 50 7.03 -2.28 -20.36
C THR A 50 6.45 -3.39 -21.22
N VAL A 51 5.74 -3.01 -22.29
CA VAL A 51 5.36 -3.95 -23.35
C VAL A 51 6.45 -3.96 -24.41
N PHE A 52 6.97 -5.14 -24.73
CA PHE A 52 8.08 -5.27 -25.67
C PHE A 52 7.86 -6.35 -26.75
N ASP A 53 6.84 -7.17 -26.57
CA ASP A 53 6.48 -8.22 -27.52
C ASP A 53 4.99 -8.58 -27.43
N GLY A 54 4.46 -9.22 -28.48
CA GLY A 54 3.09 -9.69 -28.55
C GLY A 54 2.78 -10.33 -29.90
N SER A 55 1.50 -10.66 -30.10
CA SER A 55 1.00 -11.17 -31.37
C SER A 55 -0.33 -10.50 -31.73
N TYR A 56 -0.58 -10.42 -33.02
CA TYR A 56 -1.79 -9.87 -33.60
C TYR A 56 -2.35 -10.82 -34.66
N HIS A 57 -3.67 -11.00 -34.66
CA HIS A 57 -4.38 -11.78 -35.67
C HIS A 57 -5.64 -11.00 -36.09
N ASP A 58 -5.86 -10.84 -37.39
CA ASP A 58 -6.95 -10.01 -37.92
C ASP A 58 -8.36 -10.41 -37.45
N VAL A 59 -8.55 -11.70 -37.14
CA VAL A 59 -9.86 -12.26 -36.76
C VAL A 59 -10.09 -12.21 -35.24
N ASP A 60 -9.03 -12.42 -34.43
CA ASP A 60 -9.17 -12.64 -32.99
C ASP A 60 -8.73 -11.44 -32.16
N SER A 61 -8.18 -10.41 -32.79
CA SER A 61 -7.66 -9.23 -32.11
C SER A 61 -8.70 -8.11 -32.05
N SER A 62 -8.92 -7.61 -30.85
CA SER A 62 -9.80 -6.46 -30.56
C SER A 62 -9.27 -5.69 -29.37
N ASP A 63 -9.78 -4.47 -29.17
CA ASP A 63 -9.43 -3.66 -27.99
C ASP A 63 -9.68 -4.43 -26.69
N MET A 64 -10.81 -5.14 -26.61
CA MET A 64 -11.16 -5.95 -25.45
C MET A 64 -10.21 -7.12 -25.26
N ALA A 65 -9.85 -7.83 -26.34
CA ALA A 65 -8.91 -8.95 -26.29
C ALA A 65 -7.54 -8.50 -25.78
N PHE A 66 -7.03 -7.36 -26.26
CA PHE A 66 -5.77 -6.79 -25.78
C PHE A 66 -5.84 -6.34 -24.32
N GLN A 67 -6.96 -5.76 -23.85
CA GLN A 67 -7.15 -5.42 -22.44
C GLN A 67 -7.11 -6.66 -21.54
N ILE A 68 -7.81 -7.71 -21.92
CA ILE A 68 -7.84 -8.99 -21.16
C ILE A 68 -6.46 -9.64 -21.15
N ALA A 69 -5.82 -9.76 -22.32
CA ALA A 69 -4.47 -10.34 -22.43
C ALA A 69 -3.44 -9.57 -21.59
N ALA A 70 -3.50 -8.24 -21.63
CA ALA A 70 -2.63 -7.36 -20.83
C ALA A 70 -2.86 -7.54 -19.32
N SER A 71 -4.11 -7.63 -18.88
CA SER A 71 -4.47 -7.91 -17.48
C SER A 71 -3.93 -9.26 -17.01
N MET A 72 -4.10 -10.31 -17.82
CA MET A 72 -3.60 -11.66 -17.51
C MET A 72 -2.07 -11.69 -17.49
N GLY A 73 -1.42 -11.11 -18.51
CA GLY A 73 0.03 -11.04 -18.60
C GLY A 73 0.64 -10.24 -17.43
N PHE A 74 0.02 -9.14 -17.06
CA PHE A 74 0.45 -8.36 -15.90
C PHE A 74 0.37 -9.15 -14.60
N LYS A 75 -0.75 -9.86 -14.34
CA LYS A 75 -0.90 -10.73 -13.16
C LYS A 75 0.19 -11.82 -13.11
N ALA A 76 0.46 -12.46 -14.24
CA ALA A 76 1.53 -13.47 -14.34
C ALA A 76 2.94 -12.88 -14.10
N CYS A 77 3.18 -11.64 -14.51
CA CYS A 77 4.43 -10.93 -14.20
C CYS A 77 4.58 -10.62 -12.71
N LEU A 78 3.47 -10.28 -12.02
CA LEU A 78 3.50 -9.95 -10.60
C LEU A 78 3.98 -11.12 -9.73
N GLU A 79 3.64 -12.35 -10.07
CA GLU A 79 4.12 -13.55 -9.37
C GLU A 79 5.66 -13.61 -9.31
N LYS A 80 6.31 -13.16 -10.40
CA LYS A 80 7.77 -13.16 -10.53
C LYS A 80 8.43 -11.86 -10.03
N ALA A 81 7.68 -10.77 -10.01
CA ALA A 81 8.19 -9.43 -9.67
C ALA A 81 8.41 -9.21 -8.17
N ARG A 82 7.98 -10.14 -7.31
CA ARG A 82 8.07 -10.05 -5.84
C ARG A 82 7.50 -8.75 -5.30
N PRO A 83 6.20 -8.51 -5.48
CA PRO A 83 5.57 -7.32 -4.92
C PRO A 83 5.67 -7.32 -3.40
N ILE A 84 5.72 -6.12 -2.81
CA ILE A 84 5.81 -5.92 -1.36
C ILE A 84 4.61 -5.14 -0.86
N ILE A 85 4.29 -5.30 0.42
CA ILE A 85 3.29 -4.46 1.11
C ILE A 85 3.97 -3.18 1.57
N LEU A 86 3.32 -2.05 1.32
CA LEU A 86 3.71 -0.75 1.85
C LEU A 86 2.82 -0.37 3.02
N GLU A 87 3.40 0.17 4.08
CA GLU A 87 2.66 0.76 5.19
C GLU A 87 2.84 2.28 5.22
N PRO A 88 1.76 3.03 5.56
CA PRO A 88 1.86 4.48 5.70
C PRO A 88 2.60 4.84 6.97
N ILE A 89 3.57 5.73 6.85
CA ILE A 89 4.31 6.33 7.95
C ILE A 89 3.76 7.74 8.19
N VAL A 90 3.48 8.05 9.44
CA VAL A 90 3.07 9.37 9.87
C VAL A 90 4.19 10.07 10.63
N ALA A 91 4.35 11.35 10.38
CA ALA A 91 5.13 12.23 11.23
C ALA A 91 4.26 12.60 12.45
N VAL A 92 4.77 12.36 13.64
CA VAL A 92 4.09 12.63 14.90
C VAL A 92 4.90 13.65 15.69
N GLU A 93 4.24 14.69 16.19
CA GLU A 93 4.81 15.65 17.12
C GLU A 93 4.07 15.51 18.46
N VAL A 94 4.80 15.11 19.50
CA VAL A 94 4.25 14.87 20.84
C VAL A 94 4.76 15.92 21.79
N ALA A 95 3.86 16.77 22.30
CA ALA A 95 4.18 17.71 23.36
C ALA A 95 3.92 17.07 24.72
N CYS A 96 4.90 17.07 25.60
CA CYS A 96 4.80 16.52 26.95
C CYS A 96 5.67 17.30 27.96
N PRO A 97 5.38 17.22 29.28
CA PRO A 97 6.27 17.71 30.30
C PRO A 97 7.63 17.02 30.29
N ASP A 98 8.69 17.73 30.71
CA ASP A 98 10.06 17.18 30.73
C ASP A 98 10.16 15.84 31.48
N GLU A 99 9.45 15.71 32.59
CA GLU A 99 9.41 14.49 33.41
C GLU A 99 8.85 13.26 32.69
N CYS A 100 7.97 13.46 31.69
CA CYS A 100 7.34 12.38 30.94
C CYS A 100 8.09 12.02 29.64
N MET A 101 9.12 12.78 29.28
CA MET A 101 9.83 12.65 28.00
C MET A 101 10.37 11.24 27.79
N GLY A 102 11.00 10.66 28.82
CA GLY A 102 11.59 9.30 28.71
C GLY A 102 10.54 8.24 28.44
N ASP A 103 9.40 8.31 29.13
CA ASP A 103 8.30 7.35 28.96
C ASP A 103 7.64 7.48 27.59
N VAL A 104 7.47 8.71 27.11
CA VAL A 104 6.92 8.97 25.75
C VAL A 104 7.85 8.46 24.67
N ILE A 105 9.17 8.67 24.78
CA ILE A 105 10.15 8.14 23.84
C ILE A 105 10.15 6.59 23.87
N GLY A 106 10.11 6.00 25.06
CA GLY A 106 10.01 4.56 25.24
C GLY A 106 8.78 3.97 24.58
N ASP A 107 7.62 4.60 24.76
CA ASP A 107 6.36 4.20 24.13
C ASP A 107 6.40 4.34 22.60
N LEU A 108 6.89 5.46 22.07
CA LEU A 108 7.06 5.64 20.62
C LEU A 108 7.99 4.57 20.00
N ASN A 109 9.08 4.25 20.67
CA ASN A 109 9.99 3.20 20.23
C ASN A 109 9.31 1.82 20.23
N SER A 110 8.50 1.51 21.25
CA SER A 110 7.72 0.26 21.32
C SER A 110 6.73 0.11 20.17
N ARG A 111 6.26 1.24 19.61
CA ARG A 111 5.38 1.34 18.44
C ARG A 111 6.13 1.38 17.12
N ARG A 112 7.35 0.88 17.07
CA ARG A 112 8.21 0.93 15.89
C ARG A 112 8.50 2.37 15.40
N GLY A 113 8.35 3.33 16.29
CA GLY A 113 8.62 4.74 16.00
C GLY A 113 10.11 5.03 15.93
N LYS A 114 10.47 5.93 15.02
CA LYS A 114 11.80 6.49 14.88
C LYS A 114 11.81 7.93 15.34
N VAL A 115 12.38 8.19 16.50
CA VAL A 115 12.54 9.57 17.01
C VAL A 115 13.57 10.30 16.14
N LEU A 116 13.18 11.45 15.62
CA LEU A 116 14.00 12.28 14.74
C LEU A 116 14.69 13.42 15.46
N GLY A 117 14.06 13.93 16.52
CA GLY A 117 14.56 15.05 17.29
C GLY A 117 13.60 15.48 18.38
N MET A 118 14.04 16.45 19.15
CA MET A 118 13.28 17.06 20.25
C MET A 118 13.54 18.56 20.27
N ASP A 119 12.50 19.33 20.53
CA ASP A 119 12.57 20.78 20.68
C ASP A 119 12.00 21.16 22.04
N SER A 120 12.69 22.04 22.77
CA SER A 120 12.15 22.60 24.00
C SER A 120 11.11 23.67 23.68
N LYS A 121 9.93 23.57 24.31
CA LYS A 121 8.83 24.53 24.12
C LYS A 121 8.22 24.90 25.46
N GLY A 122 8.52 26.09 25.96
CA GLY A 122 8.03 26.53 27.27
C GLY A 122 8.56 25.64 28.39
N ASN A 123 7.66 25.05 29.17
CA ASN A 123 7.97 24.16 30.31
C ASN A 123 7.88 22.67 29.92
N GLY A 124 8.13 22.33 28.68
CA GLY A 124 8.07 20.97 28.22
C GLY A 124 8.83 20.75 26.91
N GLN A 125 8.71 19.53 26.38
CA GLN A 125 9.39 19.10 25.18
C GLN A 125 8.37 18.78 24.08
N VAL A 126 8.78 18.98 22.83
CA VAL A 126 8.09 18.47 21.64
C VAL A 126 8.99 17.42 21.00
N ILE A 127 8.55 16.17 21.04
CA ILE A 127 9.24 15.02 20.46
C ILE A 127 8.73 14.83 19.06
N LYS A 128 9.63 14.82 18.07
CA LYS A 128 9.31 14.54 16.66
C LYS A 128 9.71 13.12 16.31
N ALA A 129 8.77 12.36 15.79
CA ALA A 129 9.00 10.97 15.41
C ALA A 129 8.28 10.60 14.11
N GLN A 130 8.76 9.55 13.46
CA GLN A 130 8.06 8.86 12.39
C GLN A 130 7.59 7.51 12.91
N VAL A 131 6.29 7.22 12.75
CA VAL A 131 5.67 6.02 13.31
C VAL A 131 4.74 5.41 12.26
N PRO A 132 4.67 4.07 12.12
CA PRO A 132 3.65 3.46 11.29
C PRO A 132 2.25 3.86 11.74
N MET A 133 1.39 4.22 10.79
CA MET A 133 0.04 4.74 11.10
C MET A 133 -0.78 3.74 11.93
N SER A 134 -0.63 2.45 11.68
CA SER A 134 -1.33 1.38 12.42
C SER A 134 -1.05 1.40 13.92
N GLU A 135 0.14 1.83 14.33
CA GLU A 135 0.60 1.84 15.71
C GLU A 135 0.08 3.05 16.51
N VAL A 136 -0.38 4.09 15.82
CA VAL A 136 -0.86 5.33 16.47
C VAL A 136 -2.38 5.52 16.41
N LEU A 137 -3.13 4.58 15.83
CA LEU A 137 -4.60 4.65 15.76
C LEU A 137 -5.26 4.77 17.15
N LYS A 138 -4.65 4.21 18.18
CA LYS A 138 -5.13 4.24 19.56
C LYS A 138 -4.14 4.94 20.51
N TYR A 139 -3.33 5.87 19.99
CA TYR A 139 -2.27 6.50 20.77
C TYR A 139 -2.77 7.50 21.82
N ALA A 140 -3.88 8.20 21.55
CA ALA A 140 -4.38 9.25 22.45
C ALA A 140 -4.66 8.79 23.90
N PRO A 141 -5.34 7.66 24.17
CA PRO A 141 -5.51 7.15 25.52
C PRO A 141 -4.21 6.83 26.23
N ASP A 142 -3.26 6.21 25.50
CA ASP A 142 -1.98 5.79 26.05
C ASP A 142 -1.12 7.00 26.42
N LEU A 143 -1.06 8.01 25.53
CA LEU A 143 -0.37 9.27 25.82
C LEU A 143 -0.96 9.99 27.05
N ARG A 144 -2.29 10.03 27.17
CA ARG A 144 -2.94 10.61 28.37
C ARG A 144 -2.56 9.88 29.64
N SER A 145 -2.47 8.56 29.59
CA SER A 145 -2.05 7.76 30.74
C SER A 145 -0.61 8.07 31.13
N ILE A 146 0.33 8.06 30.17
CA ILE A 146 1.76 8.32 30.38
C ILE A 146 1.99 9.74 30.93
N THR A 147 1.25 10.74 30.44
CA THR A 147 1.47 12.14 30.77
C THR A 147 0.50 12.71 31.83
N SER A 148 -0.32 11.87 32.45
CA SER A 148 -1.40 12.29 33.38
C SER A 148 -2.30 13.35 32.77
N GLY A 149 -2.65 13.21 31.49
CA GLY A 149 -3.52 14.11 30.75
C GLY A 149 -2.87 15.41 30.25
N ARG A 150 -1.58 15.61 30.47
CA ARG A 150 -0.86 16.88 30.13
C ARG A 150 -0.20 16.80 28.74
N GLY A 151 -0.18 15.64 28.09
CA GLY A 151 0.39 15.47 26.75
C GLY A 151 -0.63 15.72 25.66
N SER A 152 -0.15 16.20 24.53
CA SER A 152 -0.90 16.31 23.28
C SER A 152 -0.04 15.83 22.11
N PHE A 153 -0.67 15.40 21.02
CA PHE A 153 0.06 15.05 19.82
C PHE A 153 -0.70 15.49 18.57
N GLU A 154 0.08 15.73 17.52
CA GLU A 154 -0.39 15.96 16.17
C GLU A 154 0.26 14.93 15.25
N GLN A 155 -0.45 14.53 14.19
CA GLN A 155 0.08 13.59 13.22
C GLN A 155 -0.26 14.02 11.80
N HIS A 156 0.69 13.84 10.90
CA HIS A 156 0.53 14.10 9.48
C HIS A 156 1.11 12.95 8.66
N PHE A 157 0.46 12.61 7.55
CA PHE A 157 1.01 11.63 6.62
C PHE A 157 2.39 12.10 6.13
N SER A 158 3.37 11.23 6.18
CA SER A 158 4.72 11.50 5.70
C SER A 158 4.99 10.80 4.37
N HIS A 159 5.02 9.48 4.37
CA HIS A 159 5.36 8.69 3.18
C HIS A 159 4.94 7.22 3.39
N TYR A 160 5.20 6.40 2.36
CA TYR A 160 5.05 4.95 2.45
C TYR A 160 6.42 4.28 2.58
N GLU A 161 6.53 3.29 3.45
CA GLU A 161 7.69 2.40 3.59
C GLU A 161 7.29 0.95 3.41
N GLU A 162 8.26 0.08 3.13
CA GLU A 162 8.07 -1.36 3.09
C GLU A 162 7.72 -1.88 4.50
N ALA A 163 6.59 -2.60 4.60
CA ALA A 163 6.20 -3.22 5.84
C ALA A 163 7.16 -4.37 6.19
N PRO A 164 7.61 -4.50 7.46
CA PRO A 164 8.40 -5.65 7.89
C PRO A 164 7.71 -6.97 7.57
N ALA A 165 8.47 -8.00 7.22
CA ALA A 165 7.92 -9.28 6.80
C ALA A 165 6.85 -9.87 7.75
N PRO A 166 7.00 -9.86 9.09
CA PRO A 166 5.96 -10.35 9.99
C PRO A 166 4.64 -9.57 9.90
N VAL A 167 4.73 -8.24 9.65
CA VAL A 167 3.56 -7.36 9.49
C VAL A 167 2.89 -7.64 8.15
N ALA A 168 3.66 -7.72 7.08
CA ALA A 168 3.17 -8.04 5.74
C ALA A 168 2.47 -9.41 5.71
N ASP A 169 3.08 -10.44 6.28
CA ASP A 169 2.53 -11.80 6.36
C ASP A 169 1.20 -11.83 7.13
N LYS A 170 1.11 -11.08 8.22
CA LYS A 170 -0.14 -10.95 8.99
C LYS A 170 -1.24 -10.33 8.15
N ILE A 171 -0.95 -9.20 7.49
CA ILE A 171 -1.91 -8.49 6.62
C ILE A 171 -2.39 -9.41 5.49
N ILE A 172 -1.48 -10.11 4.82
CA ILE A 172 -1.80 -11.02 3.72
C ILE A 172 -2.73 -12.15 4.20
N LYS A 173 -2.42 -12.77 5.34
CA LYS A 173 -3.24 -13.84 5.92
C LYS A 173 -4.65 -13.34 6.30
N GLU A 174 -4.75 -12.21 6.98
CA GLU A 174 -6.03 -11.64 7.40
C GLU A 174 -6.90 -11.26 6.19
N THR A 175 -6.30 -10.69 5.15
CA THR A 175 -7.04 -10.31 3.94
C THR A 175 -7.50 -11.52 3.14
N ASN A 176 -6.65 -12.55 3.01
CA ASN A 176 -7.03 -13.79 2.32
C ASN A 176 -8.16 -14.51 3.05
N ALA A 177 -8.09 -14.62 4.38
CA ALA A 177 -9.16 -15.19 5.18
C ALA A 177 -10.48 -14.41 5.04
N ALA A 178 -10.42 -13.07 5.00
CA ALA A 178 -11.58 -12.22 4.79
C ALA A 178 -12.20 -12.41 3.38
N ARG A 179 -11.37 -12.58 2.35
CA ARG A 179 -11.81 -12.85 0.96
C ARG A 179 -12.47 -14.22 0.83
N GLU A 180 -11.89 -15.24 1.44
CA GLU A 180 -12.47 -16.59 1.47
C GLU A 180 -13.83 -16.60 2.18
N ALA A 181 -13.95 -15.93 3.32
CA ALA A 181 -15.19 -15.79 4.04
C ALA A 181 -16.27 -15.01 3.26
N ALA A 182 -15.88 -14.00 2.48
CA ALA A 182 -16.78 -13.24 1.61
C ALA A 182 -17.21 -14.08 0.39
N GLY A 183 -16.31 -14.84 -0.22
CA GLY A 183 -16.60 -15.76 -1.33
C GLY A 183 -17.54 -16.89 -0.92
N ALA A 184 -17.37 -17.45 0.27
CA ALA A 184 -18.24 -18.48 0.80
C ALA A 184 -19.69 -17.99 1.05
N LYS A 185 -19.88 -16.71 1.43
CA LYS A 185 -21.20 -16.09 1.62
C LYS A 185 -21.93 -15.83 0.29
N SER A 186 -21.21 -15.49 -0.77
CA SER A 186 -21.82 -15.28 -2.09
C SER A 186 -22.28 -16.57 -2.76
N GLY A 187 -21.59 -17.70 -2.49
CA GLY A 187 -21.97 -19.03 -3.00
C GLY A 187 -23.22 -19.62 -2.33
N SER A 188 -23.52 -19.25 -1.08
CA SER A 188 -24.68 -19.79 -0.36
C SER A 188 -26.04 -19.16 -0.75
N HIS A 189 -26.02 -18.00 -1.40
CA HIS A 189 -27.26 -17.36 -1.88
C HIS A 189 -27.70 -17.81 -3.28
N ALA A 190 -26.83 -18.49 -4.04
CA ALA A 190 -27.16 -19.01 -5.37
C ALA A 190 -27.91 -20.34 -5.35
N HIS A 191 -28.04 -21.04 -4.21
CA HIS A 191 -28.71 -22.34 -4.08
C HIS A 191 -30.07 -22.30 -3.37
N ALA A 192 -30.61 -21.10 -3.07
CA ALA A 192 -31.90 -20.96 -2.38
C ALA A 192 -33.08 -20.65 -3.30
N HIS A 193 -32.89 -20.63 -4.62
CA HIS A 193 -33.94 -20.43 -5.63
C HIS A 193 -33.77 -21.40 -6.82
N ALA A 194 -33.86 -22.69 -6.54
CA ALA A 194 -34.11 -23.73 -7.55
C ALA A 194 -35.21 -24.67 -7.06
#